data_4d6f68559148f6893843975a434cb461
#
_entry.id   4d6f68559148f6893843975a434cb461
#
_cell.length_a   1.000
_cell.length_b   1.000
_cell.length_c   1.000
_cell.angle_alpha   90.00
_cell.angle_beta   90.00
_cell.angle_gamma   90.00
#
_symmetry.space_group_name_H-M   'P 1'
#
loop_
_entity.id
_entity.type
_entity.pdbx_description
1 polymer ?
#
loop_
_entity_poly.entity_id
_entity_poly.type
_entity_poly.pdbx_seq_one_letter_code
_entity_poly.pdbx_strand_id
1 'polypeptide(L)'
;MAITKIHPIKSTLNLAISYIVNGEKTDEQILVSTHKCHQETAHTQFLRTRNDAGTNGTVLARHLIQSFLPGEASPEIAHQIGLELCKKILKDEYEFVLSTHIDKGHIHNHIIFNNVNMVTGKCYQSNKKSYHQIRYQSDKLCKENNLSDKTV
;
A
#
# COMPACT_ATOMS: atom_id res chain seq x y z
N MET A 1 -14.47 4.97 9.65
CA MET A 1 -13.72 4.78 8.41
C MET A 1 -12.23 4.92 8.64
N ALA A 2 -11.43 4.71 7.61
CA ALA A 2 -9.98 4.75 7.73
C ALA A 2 -9.42 6.11 7.29
N ILE A 3 -8.30 6.51 7.89
CA ILE A 3 -7.50 7.65 7.43
C ILE A 3 -6.45 7.13 6.46
N THR A 4 -6.26 7.83 5.35
CA THR A 4 -5.26 7.48 4.35
C THR A 4 -4.17 8.55 4.25
N LYS A 5 -2.91 8.11 4.10
CA LYS A 5 -1.75 8.99 3.92
C LYS A 5 -0.86 8.37 2.86
N ILE A 6 -0.18 9.19 2.07
CA ILE A 6 0.76 8.71 1.05
C ILE A 6 2.05 9.52 1.11
N HIS A 7 3.19 8.82 1.06
CA HIS A 7 4.53 9.42 1.13
C HIS A 7 5.41 8.91 0.00
N PRO A 8 6.29 9.74 -0.56
CA PRO A 8 7.29 9.26 -1.51
C PRO A 8 8.43 8.55 -0.78
N ILE A 9 8.99 7.51 -1.41
CA ILE A 9 10.22 6.85 -0.96
C ILE A 9 11.28 7.17 -1.99
N LYS A 10 12.33 7.87 -1.58
CA LYS A 10 13.41 8.33 -2.46
C LYS A 10 14.73 7.60 -2.22
N SER A 11 14.83 6.88 -1.11
CA SER A 11 16.04 6.13 -0.73
C SER A 11 15.64 5.01 0.23
N THR A 12 16.56 4.09 0.51
CA THR A 12 16.37 3.00 1.49
C THR A 12 15.08 2.20 1.28
N LEU A 13 14.72 1.96 0.01
CA LEU A 13 13.51 1.21 -0.34
C LEU A 13 13.50 -0.19 0.28
N ASN A 14 14.65 -0.86 0.29
CA ASN A 14 14.77 -2.19 0.90
C ASN A 14 14.45 -2.19 2.40
N LEU A 15 14.87 -1.15 3.11
CA LEU A 15 14.58 -1.01 4.54
C LEU A 15 13.10 -0.73 4.78
N ALA A 16 12.48 0.08 3.93
CA ALA A 16 11.06 0.38 4.04
C ALA A 16 10.21 -0.88 3.84
N ILE A 17 10.54 -1.68 2.83
CA ILE A 17 9.83 -2.94 2.57
C ILE A 17 10.05 -3.92 3.74
N SER A 18 11.28 -4.05 4.21
CA SER A 18 11.60 -4.93 5.34
C SER A 18 10.83 -4.54 6.60
N TYR A 19 10.69 -3.23 6.83
CA TYR A 19 9.94 -2.73 7.98
C TYR A 19 8.46 -3.14 7.92
N ILE A 20 7.81 -2.96 6.78
CA ILE A 20 6.38 -3.24 6.69
C ILE A 20 6.06 -4.74 6.72
N VAL A 21 6.99 -5.62 6.33
CA VAL A 21 6.76 -7.07 6.36
C VAL A 21 7.25 -7.73 7.65
N ASN A 22 7.59 -6.93 8.67
CA ASN A 22 8.06 -7.44 9.96
C ASN A 22 7.05 -8.43 10.57
N GLY A 23 7.49 -9.67 10.84
CA GLY A 23 6.63 -10.74 11.33
C GLY A 23 5.93 -10.45 12.65
N GLU A 24 6.58 -9.71 13.56
CA GLU A 24 5.99 -9.36 14.85
C GLU A 24 4.76 -8.47 14.72
N LYS A 25 4.69 -7.66 13.65
CA LYS A 25 3.59 -6.73 13.41
C LYS A 25 2.55 -7.27 12.44
N THR A 26 2.86 -8.34 11.70
CA THR A 26 2.02 -8.85 10.62
C THR A 26 1.54 -10.28 10.86
N ASP A 27 1.42 -10.68 12.12
CA ASP A 27 1.00 -12.04 12.52
C ASP A 27 1.82 -13.10 11.77
N GLU A 28 3.16 -13.06 11.98
CA GLU A 28 4.13 -13.95 11.35
C GLU A 28 4.07 -13.93 9.82
N GLN A 29 3.79 -12.76 9.24
CA GLN A 29 3.71 -12.52 7.80
C GLN A 29 2.51 -13.18 7.11
N ILE A 30 1.54 -13.67 7.85
CA ILE A 30 0.29 -14.20 7.28
C ILE A 30 -0.49 -13.07 6.59
N LEU A 31 -0.41 -11.85 7.16
CA LEU A 31 -1.09 -10.67 6.64
C LEU A 31 -0.19 -9.84 5.72
N VAL A 32 0.54 -10.50 4.85
CA VAL A 32 1.36 -9.88 3.81
C VAL A 32 0.92 -10.42 2.46
N SER A 33 0.63 -9.52 1.53
CA SER A 33 0.29 -9.88 0.15
C SER A 33 1.16 -9.08 -0.80
N THR A 34 1.48 -9.65 -1.94
CA THR A 34 2.27 -8.99 -2.98
C THR A 34 1.57 -9.09 -4.32
N HIS A 35 1.92 -8.20 -5.23
CA HIS A 35 1.37 -8.21 -6.57
C HIS A 35 2.50 -7.98 -7.57
N LYS A 36 2.70 -8.96 -8.46
CA LYS A 36 3.74 -8.94 -9.50
C LYS A 36 5.16 -8.84 -8.94
N CYS A 37 5.35 -9.19 -7.67
CA CYS A 37 6.65 -9.23 -7.01
C CYS A 37 6.60 -10.21 -5.83
N HIS A 38 7.76 -10.50 -5.26
CA HIS A 38 7.87 -11.31 -4.04
C HIS A 38 8.40 -10.43 -2.91
N GLN A 39 7.90 -10.64 -1.69
CA GLN A 39 8.29 -9.77 -0.57
C GLN A 39 9.80 -9.72 -0.33
N GLU A 40 10.50 -10.82 -0.56
CA GLU A 40 11.95 -10.92 -0.31
C GLU A 40 12.78 -10.23 -1.38
N THR A 41 12.26 -10.09 -2.60
CA THR A 41 12.98 -9.53 -3.74
C THR A 41 12.29 -8.31 -4.34
N ALA A 42 11.25 -7.80 -3.69
CA ALA A 42 10.48 -6.66 -4.21
C ALA A 42 11.34 -5.45 -4.51
N HIS A 43 12.29 -5.15 -3.63
CA HIS A 43 13.24 -4.05 -3.82
C HIS A 43 13.96 -4.17 -5.19
N THR A 44 14.54 -5.32 -5.46
CA THR A 44 15.25 -5.58 -6.71
C THR A 44 14.30 -5.54 -7.91
N GLN A 45 13.11 -6.10 -7.76
CA GLN A 45 12.13 -6.13 -8.85
C GLN A 45 11.60 -4.73 -9.19
N PHE A 46 11.38 -3.89 -8.18
CA PHE A 46 10.99 -2.49 -8.39
C PHE A 46 12.07 -1.72 -9.16
N LEU A 47 13.33 -1.89 -8.78
CA LEU A 47 14.44 -1.21 -9.45
C LEU A 47 14.63 -1.72 -10.88
N ARG A 48 14.38 -3.00 -11.12
CA ARG A 48 14.45 -3.57 -12.45
C ARG A 48 13.39 -2.97 -13.38
N THR A 49 12.14 -2.89 -12.92
CA THR A 49 11.05 -2.27 -13.66
C THR A 49 11.37 -0.82 -13.99
N ARG A 50 11.90 -0.08 -13.02
CA ARG A 50 12.32 1.31 -13.17
C ARG A 50 13.43 1.44 -14.23
N ASN A 51 14.41 0.57 -14.16
CA ASN A 51 15.54 0.58 -15.10
C ASN A 51 15.07 0.25 -16.53
N ASP A 52 14.20 -0.75 -16.67
CA ASP A 52 13.65 -1.14 -17.97
C ASP A 52 12.81 -0.02 -18.60
N ALA A 53 12.14 0.77 -17.77
CA ALA A 53 11.37 1.92 -18.25
C ALA A 53 12.23 3.13 -18.61
N GLY A 54 13.51 3.12 -18.23
CA GLY A 54 14.42 4.23 -18.49
C GLY A 54 14.14 5.46 -17.64
N THR A 55 13.43 5.29 -16.52
CA THR A 55 13.08 6.38 -15.61
C THR A 55 14.28 6.75 -14.72
N ASN A 56 14.55 8.04 -14.59
CA ASN A 56 15.63 8.55 -13.74
C ASN A 56 15.16 9.64 -12.76
N GLY A 57 13.87 9.68 -12.44
CA GLY A 57 13.34 10.56 -11.41
C GLY A 57 13.78 10.12 -10.01
N THR A 58 13.56 10.97 -9.00
CA THR A 58 14.06 10.74 -7.64
C THR A 58 13.18 9.80 -6.81
N VAL A 59 11.89 9.69 -7.12
CA VAL A 59 10.97 8.86 -6.35
C VAL A 59 11.04 7.41 -6.83
N LEU A 60 11.38 6.49 -5.91
CA LEU A 60 11.50 5.07 -6.20
C LEU A 60 10.17 4.34 -6.04
N ALA A 61 9.43 4.70 -4.99
CA ALA A 61 8.18 4.04 -4.63
C ALA A 61 7.31 5.01 -3.85
N ARG A 62 6.06 4.61 -3.61
CA ARG A 62 5.12 5.35 -2.76
C ARG A 62 4.69 4.44 -1.62
N HIS A 63 4.59 5.01 -0.43
CA HIS A 63 4.13 4.33 0.77
C HIS A 63 2.75 4.88 1.11
N LEU A 64 1.72 4.07 0.92
CA LEU A 64 0.34 4.39 1.25
C LEU A 64 -0.01 3.72 2.57
N ILE A 65 -0.56 4.48 3.51
CA ILE A 65 -0.97 3.98 4.82
C ILE A 65 -2.47 4.19 4.97
N GLN A 66 -3.15 3.13 5.39
CA GLN A 66 -4.59 3.15 5.67
C GLN A 66 -4.78 2.72 7.13
N SER A 67 -5.22 3.65 7.98
CA SER A 67 -5.34 3.43 9.43
C SER A 67 -6.80 3.33 9.84
N PHE A 68 -7.15 2.28 10.58
CA PHE A 68 -8.52 2.01 11.02
C PHE A 68 -8.72 2.43 12.47
N LEU A 69 -9.97 2.75 12.82
CA LEU A 69 -10.34 3.00 14.22
C LEU A 69 -10.11 1.74 15.06
N PRO A 70 -9.62 1.87 16.30
CA PRO A 70 -9.46 0.71 17.19
C PRO A 70 -10.78 -0.08 17.31
N GLY A 71 -10.70 -1.41 17.10
CA GLY A 71 -11.85 -2.30 17.21
C GLY A 71 -12.84 -2.23 16.05
N GLU A 72 -12.62 -1.37 15.06
CA GLU A 72 -13.55 -1.21 13.94
C GLU A 72 -13.52 -2.39 12.96
N ALA A 73 -12.34 -2.92 12.69
CA ALA A 73 -12.15 -4.00 11.74
C ALA A 73 -11.27 -5.09 12.34
N SER A 74 -11.52 -6.34 11.95
CA SER A 74 -10.58 -7.42 12.23
C SER A 74 -9.35 -7.27 11.32
N PRO A 75 -8.20 -7.84 11.69
CA PRO A 75 -7.02 -7.80 10.83
C PRO A 75 -7.28 -8.36 9.43
N GLU A 76 -8.06 -9.44 9.34
CA GLU A 76 -8.39 -10.09 8.07
C GLU A 76 -9.25 -9.20 7.18
N ILE A 77 -10.26 -8.54 7.75
CA ILE A 77 -11.11 -7.61 7.00
C ILE A 77 -10.31 -6.39 6.57
N ALA A 78 -9.46 -5.85 7.45
CA ALA A 78 -8.59 -4.73 7.10
C ALA A 78 -7.65 -5.09 5.95
N HIS A 79 -7.06 -6.28 5.98
CA HIS A 79 -6.18 -6.76 4.91
C HIS A 79 -6.93 -6.88 3.59
N GLN A 80 -8.14 -7.43 3.62
CA GLN A 80 -8.99 -7.57 2.43
C GLN A 80 -9.35 -6.20 1.85
N ILE A 81 -9.69 -5.24 2.71
CA ILE A 81 -9.96 -3.86 2.28
C ILE A 81 -8.73 -3.25 1.61
N GLY A 82 -7.54 -3.50 2.18
CA GLY A 82 -6.28 -3.04 1.58
C GLY A 82 -6.04 -3.60 0.20
N LEU A 83 -6.27 -4.91 0.00
CA LEU A 83 -6.16 -5.55 -1.31
C LEU A 83 -7.14 -4.96 -2.32
N GLU A 84 -8.38 -4.76 -1.92
CA GLU A 84 -9.39 -4.18 -2.79
C GLU A 84 -9.04 -2.73 -3.15
N LEU A 85 -8.50 -1.97 -2.19
CA LEU A 85 -8.04 -0.61 -2.45
C LEU A 85 -6.93 -0.60 -3.51
N CYS A 86 -5.96 -1.50 -3.39
CA CYS A 86 -4.89 -1.62 -4.38
C CYS A 86 -5.44 -1.91 -5.78
N LYS A 87 -6.42 -2.81 -5.88
CA LYS A 87 -7.06 -3.13 -7.17
C LYS A 87 -7.73 -1.90 -7.79
N LYS A 88 -8.36 -1.09 -6.95
CA LYS A 88 -9.09 0.10 -7.42
C LYS A 88 -8.16 1.22 -7.88
N ILE A 89 -7.10 1.49 -7.13
CA ILE A 89 -6.23 2.64 -7.40
C ILE A 89 -5.03 2.31 -8.29
N LEU A 90 -4.52 1.08 -8.25
CA LEU A 90 -3.34 0.68 -9.02
C LEU A 90 -3.66 -0.11 -10.29
N LYS A 91 -4.87 -0.61 -10.43
CA LYS A 91 -5.42 -1.20 -11.66
C LYS A 91 -4.55 -2.29 -12.29
N ASP A 92 -3.89 -3.11 -11.48
CA ASP A 92 -3.03 -4.20 -11.96
C ASP A 92 -1.81 -3.71 -12.74
N GLU A 93 -1.44 -2.43 -12.62
CA GLU A 93 -0.37 -1.83 -13.40
C GLU A 93 0.89 -1.53 -12.58
N TYR A 94 0.88 -1.79 -11.28
CA TYR A 94 2.00 -1.49 -10.38
C TYR A 94 2.32 -2.69 -9.51
N GLU A 95 3.61 -2.97 -9.36
CA GLU A 95 4.08 -3.92 -8.35
C GLU A 95 3.84 -3.33 -6.98
N PHE A 96 3.36 -4.14 -6.03
CA PHE A 96 3.18 -3.66 -4.66
C PHE A 96 3.37 -4.75 -3.62
N VAL A 97 3.68 -4.32 -2.40
CA VAL A 97 3.68 -5.13 -1.20
C VAL A 97 2.69 -4.49 -0.24
N LEU A 98 1.73 -5.29 0.22
CA LEU A 98 0.75 -4.87 1.23
C LEU A 98 0.98 -5.67 2.49
N SER A 99 1.06 -4.99 3.62
CA SER A 99 1.08 -5.66 4.92
C SER A 99 0.09 -5.00 5.86
N THR A 100 -0.53 -5.81 6.71
CA THR A 100 -1.45 -5.33 7.74
C THR A 100 -0.75 -5.43 9.09
N HIS A 101 -0.49 -4.30 9.72
CA HIS A 101 0.14 -4.22 11.03
C HIS A 101 -0.92 -4.25 12.12
N ILE A 102 -0.67 -5.06 13.14
CA ILE A 102 -1.49 -5.17 14.33
C ILE A 102 -0.63 -4.70 15.50
N ASP A 103 -0.96 -3.53 16.05
CA ASP A 103 -0.17 -2.93 17.13
C ASP A 103 -1.09 -2.33 18.19
N LYS A 104 -1.15 -2.96 19.36
CA LYS A 104 -1.94 -2.50 20.52
C LYS A 104 -3.40 -2.16 20.19
N GLY A 105 -4.05 -3.01 19.38
CA GLY A 105 -5.45 -2.77 18.98
C GLY A 105 -5.61 -1.81 17.81
N HIS A 106 -4.54 -1.19 17.34
CA HIS A 106 -4.54 -0.34 16.16
C HIS A 106 -4.17 -1.17 14.95
N ILE A 107 -4.94 -1.05 13.89
CA ILE A 107 -4.71 -1.80 12.65
C ILE A 107 -4.40 -0.82 11.55
N HIS A 108 -3.29 -1.06 10.85
CA HIS A 108 -2.82 -0.23 9.73
C HIS A 108 -2.46 -1.10 8.55
N ASN A 109 -2.96 -0.75 7.38
CA ASN A 109 -2.45 -1.29 6.14
C ASN A 109 -1.29 -0.43 5.67
N HIS A 110 -0.17 -1.06 5.34
CA HIS A 110 0.97 -0.41 4.71
C HIS A 110 1.12 -0.97 3.31
N ILE A 111 1.06 -0.11 2.32
CA ILE A 111 1.19 -0.48 0.92
C ILE A 111 2.40 0.26 0.36
N ILE A 112 3.41 -0.47 -0.10
CA ILE A 112 4.52 0.12 -0.83
C ILE A 112 4.41 -0.34 -2.27
N PHE A 113 4.20 0.60 -3.18
CA PHE A 113 4.09 0.29 -4.59
C PHE A 113 5.15 1.03 -5.41
N ASN A 114 5.53 0.41 -6.52
CA ASN A 114 6.53 1.00 -7.41
C ASN A 114 6.01 2.33 -7.96
N ASN A 115 6.86 3.34 -8.00
CA ASN A 115 6.48 4.63 -8.58
C ASN A 115 6.32 4.56 -10.11
N VAL A 116 6.84 3.51 -10.73
CA VAL A 116 6.77 3.31 -12.18
C VAL A 116 5.66 2.32 -12.51
N ASN A 117 4.75 2.73 -13.39
CA ASN A 117 3.73 1.85 -13.95
C ASN A 117 4.42 0.83 -14.86
N MET A 118 4.30 -0.46 -14.55
CA MET A 118 4.99 -1.51 -15.30
C MET A 118 4.40 -1.76 -16.70
N VAL A 119 3.22 -1.23 -16.98
CA VAL A 119 2.56 -1.36 -18.28
C VAL A 119 2.93 -0.20 -19.20
N THR A 120 2.84 1.04 -18.68
CA THR A 120 3.05 2.25 -19.47
C THR A 120 4.47 2.81 -19.38
N GLY A 121 5.22 2.43 -18.36
CA GLY A 121 6.55 2.99 -18.07
C GLY A 121 6.50 4.41 -17.48
N LYS A 122 5.32 4.95 -17.22
CA LYS A 122 5.17 6.30 -16.68
C LYS A 122 5.19 6.30 -15.15
N CYS A 123 5.62 7.41 -14.57
CA CYS A 123 5.63 7.59 -13.13
C CYS A 123 4.24 7.90 -12.59
N TYR A 124 3.98 7.42 -11.37
CA TYR A 124 2.74 7.68 -10.66
C TYR A 124 2.57 9.19 -10.43
N GLN A 125 1.38 9.71 -10.71
CA GLN A 125 1.06 11.13 -10.53
C GLN A 125 0.41 11.33 -9.16
N SER A 126 1.19 11.77 -8.18
CA SER A 126 0.70 12.06 -6.83
C SER A 126 0.31 13.53 -6.74
N ASN A 127 -0.98 13.80 -6.67
CA ASN A 127 -1.55 15.15 -6.61
C ASN A 127 -2.88 15.11 -5.85
N LYS A 128 -3.55 16.25 -5.75
CA LYS A 128 -4.84 16.34 -5.05
C LYS A 128 -5.87 15.37 -5.63
N LYS A 129 -5.93 15.25 -6.94
CA LYS A 129 -6.90 14.38 -7.62
C LYS A 129 -6.67 12.91 -7.27
N SER A 130 -5.42 12.44 -7.36
CA SER A 130 -5.11 11.04 -7.02
C SER A 130 -5.30 10.78 -5.53
N TYR A 131 -4.97 11.74 -4.68
CA TYR A 131 -5.19 11.62 -3.24
C TYR A 131 -6.69 11.50 -2.92
N HIS A 132 -7.52 12.32 -3.55
CA HIS A 132 -8.97 12.24 -3.37
C HIS A 132 -9.55 10.90 -3.85
N GLN A 133 -9.00 10.35 -4.92
CA GLN A 133 -9.42 9.04 -5.41
C GLN A 133 -9.10 7.94 -4.40
N ILE A 134 -7.92 7.98 -3.82
CA ILE A 134 -7.52 7.01 -2.76
C ILE A 134 -8.51 7.09 -1.61
N ARG A 135 -8.76 8.29 -1.12
CA ARG A 135 -9.65 8.53 0.01
C ARG A 135 -11.08 8.08 -0.30
N TYR A 136 -11.58 8.43 -1.48
CA TYR A 136 -12.91 8.04 -1.92
C TYR A 136 -13.08 6.53 -1.97
N GLN A 137 -12.13 5.83 -2.58
CA GLN A 137 -12.20 4.37 -2.69
C GLN A 137 -12.06 3.70 -1.32
N SER A 138 -11.19 4.23 -0.46
CA SER A 138 -11.04 3.74 0.90
C SER A 138 -12.34 3.86 1.68
N ASP A 139 -12.98 5.03 1.65
CA ASP A 139 -14.24 5.27 2.35
C ASP A 139 -15.35 4.36 1.82
N LYS A 140 -15.42 4.20 0.51
CA LYS A 140 -16.41 3.34 -0.13
C LYS A 140 -16.26 1.88 0.31
N LEU A 141 -15.02 1.38 0.34
CA LEU A 141 -14.74 0.01 0.78
C LEU A 141 -15.07 -0.19 2.27
N CYS A 142 -14.80 0.80 3.10
CA CYS A 142 -15.18 0.74 4.50
C CYS A 142 -16.70 0.63 4.66
N LYS A 143 -17.46 1.41 3.91
CA LYS A 143 -18.93 1.34 3.93
C LYS A 143 -19.43 -0.03 3.47
N GLU A 144 -18.87 -0.57 2.40
CA GLU A 144 -19.25 -1.88 1.88
C GLU A 144 -19.00 -3.00 2.87
N ASN A 145 -18.07 -2.81 3.80
CA ASN A 145 -17.75 -3.75 4.86
C ASN A 145 -18.38 -3.38 6.20
N ASN A 146 -19.36 -2.48 6.20
CA ASN A 146 -20.12 -2.04 7.37
C ASN A 146 -19.26 -1.41 8.48
N LEU A 147 -18.20 -0.73 8.09
CA LEU A 147 -17.36 -0.03 9.06
C LEU A 147 -17.94 1.35 9.36
N SER A 148 -17.57 1.90 10.52
CA SER A 148 -18.06 3.18 11.02
C SER A 148 -17.80 4.33 10.04
N ASP A 149 -18.73 5.29 9.98
CA ASP A 149 -18.56 6.53 9.21
C ASP A 149 -17.65 7.54 9.92
N LYS A 150 -17.29 7.27 11.19
CA LYS A 150 -16.45 8.18 11.96
C LYS A 150 -15.01 8.11 11.48
N THR A 151 -14.39 9.27 11.31
CA THR A 151 -12.98 9.37 10.97
C THR A 151 -12.11 9.17 12.21
N VAL A 152 -10.99 8.48 12.03
CA VAL A 152 -10.02 8.28 13.11
C VAL A 152 -9.39 9.62 13.51
#